data_43ebeda02b0551a5d31e6ad22953a9f1
#
_entry.id   43ebeda02b0551a5d31e6ad22953a9f1
#
_cell.length_a   1.000
_cell.length_b   1.000
_cell.length_c   1.000
_cell.angle_alpha   90.00
_cell.angle_beta   90.00
_cell.angle_gamma   90.00
#
_symmetry.space_group_name_H-M   'P 1'
#
loop_
_entity.id
_entity.type
_entity.pdbx_description
1 polymer ?
#
loop_
_entity_poly.entity_id
_entity_poly.type
_entity_poly.pdbx_seq_one_letter_code
_entity_poly.pdbx_strand_id
1 'polypeptide(L)'
;MRKPPTYNDLEKQFPDYIIIQKSGCFYEAYGESAEIVSRELEYKLYENYYGKLTAGGPDCEKIIRILKAEDYSFLIIDDSKIVDGHSGSNPFGEKEDHGDNKN
;
A
#
# COMPACT_ATOMS: atom_id res chain seq x y z
N MET A 1 0.28 18.19 22.26
CA MET A 1 -0.02 16.79 21.96
C MET A 1 0.12 16.54 20.47
N ARG A 2 0.72 15.43 20.14
CA ARG A 2 1.00 15.11 18.76
C ARG A 2 -0.16 14.35 18.13
N LYS A 3 -0.53 14.76 16.92
CA LYS A 3 -1.57 14.03 16.18
C LYS A 3 -1.00 12.72 15.65
N PRO A 4 -1.81 11.66 15.62
CA PRO A 4 -1.34 10.42 15.00
C PRO A 4 -1.13 10.64 13.51
N PRO A 5 -0.23 9.85 12.89
CA PRO A 5 0.03 10.02 11.46
C PRO A 5 -1.18 9.61 10.63
N THR A 6 -1.41 10.35 9.56
CA THR A 6 -2.45 10.01 8.60
C THR A 6 -1.86 9.09 7.54
N TYR A 7 -2.75 8.59 6.66
CA TYR A 7 -2.31 7.80 5.52
C TYR A 7 -1.30 8.60 4.68
N ASN A 8 -1.60 9.87 4.41
CA ASN A 8 -0.70 10.70 3.62
C ASN A 8 0.65 10.89 4.29
N ASP A 9 0.65 11.06 5.61
CA ASP A 9 1.90 11.20 6.36
C ASP A 9 2.76 9.95 6.20
N LEU A 10 2.13 8.79 6.27
CA LEU A 10 2.86 7.54 6.16
C LEU A 10 3.35 7.29 4.74
N GLU A 11 2.59 7.71 3.74
CA GLU A 11 3.08 7.62 2.36
C GLU A 11 4.34 8.44 2.17
N LYS A 12 4.40 9.62 2.76
CA LYS A 12 5.59 10.46 2.66
C LYS A 12 6.77 9.89 3.44
N GLN A 13 6.48 9.29 4.58
CA GLN A 13 7.53 8.72 5.42
C GLN A 13 8.08 7.42 4.85
N PHE A 14 7.22 6.65 4.18
CA PHE A 14 7.58 5.35 3.62
C PHE A 14 7.23 5.31 2.13
N PRO A 15 7.94 6.10 1.30
CA PRO A 15 7.55 6.22 -0.11
C PRO A 15 7.73 4.94 -0.93
N ASP A 16 8.51 3.99 -0.44
CA ASP A 16 8.76 2.73 -1.14
C ASP A 16 7.89 1.60 -0.64
N TYR A 17 6.86 1.91 0.14
CA TYR A 17 5.99 0.90 0.73
C TYR A 17 4.57 1.06 0.23
N ILE A 18 3.91 -0.08 0.03
CA ILE A 18 2.46 -0.09 -0.17
C ILE A 18 1.83 0.17 1.20
N ILE A 19 0.99 1.19 1.30
CA ILE A 19 0.33 1.52 2.56
C ILE A 19 -1.10 1.02 2.48
N ILE A 20 -1.49 0.18 3.41
CA ILE A 20 -2.83 -0.41 3.46
C ILE A 20 -3.47 -0.02 4.78
N GLN A 21 -4.68 0.53 4.70
CA GLN A 21 -5.36 1.04 5.88
C GLN A 21 -6.64 0.24 6.13
N LYS A 22 -6.80 -0.20 7.37
CA LYS A 22 -8.05 -0.85 7.75
C LYS A 22 -9.14 0.20 7.85
N SER A 23 -10.25 -0.05 7.17
CA SER A 23 -11.40 0.84 7.13
C SER A 23 -12.63 -0.03 7.31
N GLY A 24 -13.18 -0.06 8.52
CA GLY A 24 -14.27 -0.96 8.85
C GLY A 24 -13.82 -2.40 8.71
N CYS A 25 -14.50 -3.16 7.87
CA CYS A 25 -14.16 -4.57 7.63
C CYS A 25 -13.19 -4.76 6.48
N PHE A 26 -12.77 -3.68 5.82
CA PHE A 26 -11.94 -3.77 4.63
C PHE A 26 -10.55 -3.26 4.91
N TYR A 27 -9.60 -3.74 4.12
CA TYR A 27 -8.21 -3.26 4.12
C TYR A 27 -8.00 -2.63 2.77
N GLU A 28 -7.79 -1.31 2.76
CA GLU A 28 -7.81 -0.51 1.54
C GLU A 28 -6.49 0.19 1.28
N ALA A 29 -6.11 0.27 0.01
CA ALA A 29 -4.98 1.06 -0.43
C ALA A 29 -5.50 2.13 -1.38
N TYR A 30 -4.74 3.21 -1.49
CA TYR A 30 -5.14 4.36 -2.30
C TYR A 30 -4.02 4.74 -3.26
N GLY A 31 -4.39 5.37 -4.38
CA GLY A 31 -3.41 5.87 -5.33
C GLY A 31 -2.59 4.76 -5.96
N GLU A 32 -1.28 4.94 -6.03
CA GLU A 32 -0.39 3.94 -6.63
C GLU A 32 -0.43 2.63 -5.88
N SER A 33 -0.56 2.68 -4.56
CA SER A 33 -0.70 1.46 -3.76
C SER A 33 -1.93 0.68 -4.20
N ALA A 34 -3.03 1.39 -4.48
CA ALA A 34 -4.27 0.74 -4.93
C ALA A 34 -4.07 0.04 -6.26
N GLU A 35 -3.30 0.64 -7.16
CA GLU A 35 -3.05 0.02 -8.46
C GLU A 35 -2.33 -1.31 -8.31
N ILE A 36 -1.35 -1.36 -7.40
CA ILE A 36 -0.61 -2.59 -7.19
C ILE A 36 -1.48 -3.63 -6.51
N VAL A 37 -2.22 -3.24 -5.48
CA VAL A 37 -3.11 -4.16 -4.78
C VAL A 37 -4.16 -4.73 -5.73
N SER A 38 -4.72 -3.87 -6.59
CA SER A 38 -5.70 -4.31 -7.58
C SER A 38 -5.10 -5.35 -8.52
N ARG A 39 -3.89 -5.08 -9.02
CA ARG A 39 -3.25 -5.97 -9.96
C ARG A 39 -2.89 -7.32 -9.33
N GLU A 40 -2.29 -7.28 -8.14
CA GLU A 40 -1.76 -8.49 -7.53
C GLU A 40 -2.84 -9.36 -6.91
N LEU A 41 -3.89 -8.75 -6.39
CA LEU A 41 -4.96 -9.50 -5.73
C LEU A 41 -6.22 -9.61 -6.58
N GLU A 42 -6.21 -8.95 -7.74
CA GLU A 42 -7.35 -8.94 -8.65
C GLU A 42 -8.59 -8.31 -8.01
N TYR A 43 -8.36 -7.34 -7.15
CA TYR A 43 -9.44 -6.55 -6.58
C TYR A 43 -9.80 -5.43 -7.55
N LYS A 44 -11.08 -5.05 -7.53
CA LYS A 44 -11.55 -3.99 -8.38
C LYS A 44 -10.91 -2.66 -7.99
N LEU A 45 -10.44 -1.93 -9.00
CA LEU A 45 -9.89 -0.59 -8.81
C LEU A 45 -11.01 0.40 -9.11
N TYR A 46 -11.26 1.32 -8.20
CA TYR A 46 -12.36 2.26 -8.37
C TYR A 46 -12.00 3.59 -7.70
N GLU A 47 -12.72 4.63 -8.05
CA GLU A 47 -12.59 5.91 -7.36
C GLU A 47 -13.54 5.96 -6.19
N ASN A 48 -13.03 6.35 -5.02
CA ASN A 48 -13.88 6.44 -3.85
C ASN A 48 -14.62 7.77 -3.84
N TYR A 49 -15.37 8.02 -2.76
CA TYR A 49 -16.17 9.21 -2.63
C TYR A 49 -15.36 10.50 -2.80
N TYR A 50 -14.08 10.45 -2.43
CA TYR A 50 -13.21 11.64 -2.51
C TYR A 50 -12.41 11.69 -3.81
N GLY A 51 -12.72 10.86 -4.77
CA GLY A 51 -12.03 10.86 -6.05
C GLY A 51 -10.67 10.19 -6.05
N LYS A 52 -10.38 9.39 -5.05
CA LYS A 52 -9.10 8.68 -4.98
C LYS A 52 -9.24 7.28 -5.50
N LEU A 53 -8.24 6.84 -6.27
CA LEU A 53 -8.18 5.43 -6.66
C LEU A 53 -8.06 4.58 -5.42
N THR A 54 -8.87 3.53 -5.36
CA THR A 54 -8.99 2.69 -4.18
C THR A 54 -9.10 1.25 -4.60
N ALA A 55 -8.46 0.36 -3.86
CA ALA A 55 -8.62 -1.09 -4.02
C ALA A 55 -8.45 -1.73 -2.66
N GLY A 56 -9.21 -2.79 -2.41
CA GLY A 56 -9.07 -3.47 -1.13
C GLY A 56 -10.11 -4.54 -0.98
N GLY A 57 -10.02 -5.25 0.13
CA GLY A 57 -10.95 -6.32 0.44
C GLY A 57 -10.89 -6.68 1.91
N PRO A 58 -11.70 -7.66 2.32
CA PRO A 58 -11.83 -8.00 3.73
C PRO A 58 -10.78 -9.00 4.25
N ASP A 59 -10.02 -9.62 3.36
CA ASP A 59 -9.15 -10.73 3.75
C ASP A 59 -7.71 -10.26 3.92
N CYS A 60 -7.40 -9.81 5.14
CA CYS A 60 -6.08 -9.29 5.47
C CYS A 60 -4.99 -10.34 5.27
N GLU A 61 -5.27 -11.58 5.67
CA GLU A 61 -4.26 -12.64 5.55
C GLU A 61 -3.90 -12.91 4.10
N LYS A 62 -4.90 -12.88 3.22
CA LYS A 62 -4.65 -13.06 1.80
C LYS A 62 -3.77 -11.95 1.25
N ILE A 63 -4.08 -10.70 1.65
CA ILE A 63 -3.30 -9.55 1.21
C ILE A 63 -1.85 -9.71 1.64
N ILE A 64 -1.63 -10.02 2.91
CA ILE A 64 -0.29 -10.19 3.46
C ILE A 64 0.45 -11.31 2.73
N ARG A 65 -0.21 -12.44 2.54
CA ARG A 65 0.42 -13.60 1.92
C ARG A 65 0.88 -13.30 0.50
N ILE A 66 0.01 -12.66 -0.26
CA ILE A 66 0.32 -12.39 -1.67
C ILE A 66 1.41 -11.34 -1.79
N LEU A 67 1.34 -10.27 -0.99
CA LEU A 67 2.36 -9.23 -1.08
C LEU A 67 3.72 -9.71 -0.59
N LYS A 68 3.74 -10.59 0.42
CA LYS A 68 5.00 -11.20 0.86
C LYS A 68 5.57 -12.13 -0.18
N ALA A 69 4.72 -12.88 -0.88
CA ALA A 69 5.18 -13.78 -1.93
C ALA A 69 5.89 -13.02 -3.03
N GLU A 70 5.47 -11.79 -3.30
CA GLU A 70 6.12 -10.94 -4.28
C GLU A 70 7.28 -10.14 -3.69
N ASP A 71 7.53 -10.33 -2.39
CA ASP A 71 8.58 -9.62 -1.66
C ASP A 71 8.42 -8.10 -1.75
N TYR A 72 7.19 -7.62 -1.78
CA TYR A 72 6.93 -6.18 -1.78
C TYR A 72 7.01 -5.62 -0.37
N SER A 73 7.53 -4.40 -0.26
CA SER A 73 7.48 -3.66 0.99
C SER A 73 6.06 -3.14 1.19
N PHE A 74 5.48 -3.40 2.35
CA PHE A 74 4.16 -2.89 2.65
C PHE A 74 3.99 -2.67 4.15
N LEU A 75 3.02 -1.84 4.50
CA LEU A 75 2.62 -1.60 5.89
C LEU A 75 1.12 -1.69 5.99
N ILE A 76 0.63 -2.27 7.08
CA ILE A 76 -0.80 -2.32 7.37
C ILE A 76 -1.06 -1.44 8.58
N ILE A 77 -2.03 -0.55 8.43
CA ILE A 77 -2.35 0.45 9.46
C ILE A 77 -3.74 0.18 9.99
N ASP A 78 -3.88 0.16 11.30
CA ASP A 78 -5.17 0.06 11.97
C ASP A 78 -5.20 1.15 13.03
N ASP A 79 -6.17 2.05 12.92
CA ASP A 79 -6.35 3.13 13.88
C ASP A 79 -5.06 3.93 14.05
N SER A 80 -4.47 4.31 12.91
CA SER A 80 -3.26 5.13 12.84
C SER A 80 -2.02 4.46 13.39
N LYS A 81 -2.07 3.15 13.62
CA LYS A 81 -0.93 2.39 14.10
C LYS A 81 -0.51 1.36 13.08
N ILE A 82 0.79 1.18 12.92
CA ILE A 82 1.31 0.13 12.06
C ILE A 82 1.18 -1.18 12.83
N VAL A 83 0.35 -2.09 12.32
CA VAL A 83 0.08 -3.36 12.99
C VAL A 83 0.75 -4.54 12.32
N ASP A 84 1.21 -4.37 11.08
CA ASP A 84 1.92 -5.43 10.37
C ASP A 84 2.68 -4.78 9.22
N GLY A 85 3.58 -5.54 8.62
CA GLY A 85 4.35 -5.02 7.51
C GLY A 85 5.43 -5.99 7.07
N HIS A 86 6.11 -5.60 6.00
CA HIS A 86 7.19 -6.39 5.43
C HIS A 86 8.13 -5.44 4.70
N SER A 87 9.41 -5.59 4.89
CA SER A 87 10.40 -4.80 4.17
C SER A 87 11.05 -5.69 3.12
N GLY A 88 10.76 -5.41 1.89
CA GLY A 88 11.31 -6.16 0.77
C GLY A 88 11.71 -5.22 -0.34
N SER A 89 11.36 -5.55 -1.57
CA SER A 89 11.70 -4.70 -2.70
C SER A 89 10.72 -3.55 -2.81
N ASN A 90 11.11 -2.53 -3.58
CA ASN A 90 10.26 -1.39 -3.86
C ASN A 90 9.15 -1.82 -4.81
N PRO A 91 7.89 -1.83 -4.37
CA PRO A 91 6.79 -2.31 -5.21
C PRO A 91 6.49 -1.38 -6.37
N PHE A 92 6.96 -0.13 -6.31
CA PHE A 92 6.69 0.83 -7.37
C PHE A 92 7.75 0.81 -8.44
N GLY A 93 8.72 -0.09 -8.33
CA GLY A 93 9.74 -0.25 -9.33
C GLY A 93 10.87 0.75 -9.20
N GLU A 94 11.86 0.56 -10.06
CA GLU A 94 13.03 1.43 -10.07
C GLU A 94 12.76 2.54 -11.04
N LYS A 95 12.26 3.58 -10.57
CA LYS A 95 11.92 4.63 -11.48
C LYS A 95 13.08 5.38 -11.96
N GLU A 96 14.08 5.20 -11.37
CA GLU A 96 15.21 5.88 -11.79
C GLU A 96 16.06 5.28 -12.73
N ASP A 97 15.74 4.99 -12.52
CA ASP A 97 16.40 4.51 -13.06
C ASP A 97 17.16 4.54 -13.43
N HIS A 98 17.08 4.67 -13.46
CA HIS A 98 17.67 4.60 -13.68
C HIS A 98 18.40 4.53 -14.08
N GLY A 99 18.58 4.69 -14.19
CA GLY A 99 19.14 4.61 -14.69
C GLY A 99 19.81 4.32 -14.85
N ASP A 100 19.67 4.34 -15.07
CA ASP A 100 20.30 3.98 -15.30
C ASP A 100 20.75 3.63 -15.59
N ASN A 101 20.72 3.73 -15.78
CA ASN A 101 21.13 3.37 -16.13
C ASN A 101 21.58 3.18 -16.51
N LYS A 102 21.64 3.19 -16.77
CA LYS A 102 22.04 3.10 -17.18
C LYS A 102 22.61 3.09 -17.44
N ASN A 103 22.70 3.15 -17.86
CA ASN A 103 23.12 3.21 -18.14
C ASN A 103 23.46 3.29 -18.14
#